data_cfdfd4ab089ca325b59e1f0855f9b04c
#
_entry.id   cfdfd4ab089ca325b59e1f0855f9b04c
#
_cell.length_a   1.000
_cell.length_b   1.000
_cell.length_c   1.000
_cell.angle_alpha   90.00
_cell.angle_beta   90.00
_cell.angle_gamma   90.00
#
_symmetry.space_group_name_H-M   'P 1'
#
loop_
_entity.id
_entity.type
_entity.pdbx_description
1 polymer ?
#
loop_
_entity_poly.entity_id
_entity_poly.type
_entity_poly.pdbx_seq_one_letter_code
_entity_poly.pdbx_strand_id
1 'polypeptide(L)'
;MRKNYFTKLVRYMKNVYRIDRGLNKLSDGRVNPTYSTGQVILPVLFGFLLRIKSFNELSLMIKNHEFRQLFPRGTKLPQIDAIRDTLEVIDIDGLKQINQSIVKTAVGNKTFENRTIDGYMVAAIDGTKLFGSNKKSCPECLKNTKGDKTHSFHSGALNHFNRVIL
;
A
#
# COMPACT_ATOMS: atom_id res chain seq x y z
N MET A 1 0.88 9.80 -29.54
CA MET A 1 0.81 8.71 -28.53
C MET A 1 1.20 9.27 -27.17
N ARG A 2 0.25 9.54 -26.26
CA ARG A 2 0.57 9.88 -24.86
C ARG A 2 1.28 8.68 -24.23
N LYS A 3 2.55 8.83 -23.91
CA LYS A 3 3.32 7.81 -23.18
C LYS A 3 2.60 7.59 -21.85
N ASN A 4 2.05 6.41 -21.63
CA ASN A 4 1.35 6.08 -20.40
C ASN A 4 2.38 5.98 -19.26
N TYR A 5 2.58 7.10 -18.55
CA TYR A 5 3.56 7.20 -17.46
C TYR A 5 3.29 6.19 -16.35
N PHE A 6 2.01 5.87 -16.12
CA PHE A 6 1.65 4.89 -15.10
C PHE A 6 2.13 3.48 -15.47
N THR A 7 1.99 3.05 -16.73
CA THR A 7 2.53 1.77 -17.20
C THR A 7 4.05 1.71 -17.03
N LYS A 8 4.76 2.83 -17.26
CA LYS A 8 6.21 2.90 -17.02
C LYS A 8 6.53 2.77 -15.55
N LEU A 9 5.79 3.45 -14.67
CA LEU A 9 5.94 3.34 -13.22
C LEU A 9 5.74 1.89 -12.76
N VAL A 10 4.66 1.24 -13.18
CA VAL A 10 4.38 -0.15 -12.84
C VAL A 10 5.50 -1.08 -13.30
N ARG A 11 6.02 -0.88 -14.52
CA ARG A 11 7.15 -1.64 -15.03
C ARG A 11 8.42 -1.42 -14.19
N TYR A 12 8.69 -0.18 -13.83
CA TYR A 12 9.81 0.17 -12.97
C TYR A 12 9.70 -0.52 -11.59
N MET A 13 8.52 -0.46 -10.96
CA MET A 13 8.27 -1.13 -9.68
C MET A 13 8.50 -2.64 -9.74
N LYS A 14 8.06 -3.29 -10.82
CA LYS A 14 8.28 -4.73 -11.02
C LYS A 14 9.74 -5.07 -11.27
N ASN A 15 10.44 -4.29 -12.07
CA ASN A 15 11.81 -4.60 -12.48
C ASN A 15 12.84 -4.22 -11.42
N VAL A 16 12.70 -3.06 -10.80
CA VAL A 16 13.67 -2.52 -9.82
C VAL A 16 13.37 -3.03 -8.43
N TYR A 17 12.13 -2.87 -7.97
CA TYR A 17 11.75 -3.26 -6.60
C TYR A 17 11.25 -4.69 -6.49
N ARG A 18 11.04 -5.40 -7.62
CA ARG A 18 10.56 -6.79 -7.67
C ARG A 18 9.30 -7.02 -6.82
N ILE A 19 8.42 -6.02 -6.81
CA ILE A 19 7.26 -5.97 -5.93
C ILE A 19 6.32 -7.16 -6.12
N ASP A 20 6.14 -7.62 -7.35
CA ASP A 20 5.35 -8.80 -7.70
C ASP A 20 5.90 -10.07 -7.04
N ARG A 21 7.22 -10.24 -7.04
CA ARG A 21 7.87 -11.39 -6.38
C ARG A 21 7.72 -11.34 -4.86
N GLY A 22 7.87 -10.15 -4.27
CA GLY A 22 7.67 -9.95 -2.84
C GLY A 22 6.26 -10.31 -2.42
N LEU A 23 5.27 -9.75 -3.11
CA LEU A 23 3.86 -9.99 -2.80
C LEU A 23 3.41 -11.43 -3.03
N ASN A 24 3.95 -12.14 -4.02
CA ASN A 24 3.63 -13.56 -4.25
C ASN A 24 4.23 -14.51 -3.20
N LYS A 25 5.23 -14.07 -2.45
CA LYS A 25 5.81 -14.83 -1.34
C LYS A 25 5.12 -14.57 0.00
N LEU A 26 4.26 -13.56 0.04
CA LEU A 26 3.57 -13.17 1.25
C LEU A 26 2.53 -14.21 1.63
N SER A 27 2.54 -14.62 2.88
CA SER A 27 1.50 -15.47 3.47
C SER A 27 0.24 -14.64 3.75
N ASP A 28 -0.93 -15.22 3.59
CA ASP A 28 -2.20 -14.55 3.85
C ASP A 28 -3.21 -15.40 4.63
N GLY A 29 -2.80 -16.51 5.19
CA GLY A 29 -3.65 -17.35 6.05
C GLY A 29 -4.88 -17.98 5.37
N ARG A 30 -5.14 -17.75 4.08
CA ARG A 30 -6.28 -18.35 3.37
C ARG A 30 -6.03 -19.84 3.09
N VAL A 31 -7.10 -20.62 3.18
CA VAL A 31 -7.06 -22.04 2.83
C VAL A 31 -7.46 -22.20 1.36
N ASN A 32 -6.60 -22.83 0.55
CA ASN A 32 -6.82 -23.09 -0.87
C ASN A 32 -7.27 -21.86 -1.69
N PRO A 33 -6.50 -20.76 -1.69
CA PRO A 33 -6.91 -19.52 -2.33
C PRO A 33 -6.97 -19.68 -3.86
N THR A 34 -8.03 -19.19 -4.49
CA THR A 34 -8.18 -19.14 -5.96
C THR A 34 -7.20 -18.17 -6.62
N TYR A 35 -6.79 -17.13 -5.90
CA TYR A 35 -5.89 -16.08 -6.37
C TYR A 35 -4.64 -16.05 -5.51
N SER A 36 -3.46 -15.88 -6.12
CA SER A 36 -2.24 -15.64 -5.36
C SER A 36 -2.32 -14.31 -4.61
N THR A 37 -1.57 -14.17 -3.53
CA THR A 37 -1.53 -12.93 -2.74
C THR A 37 -1.16 -11.73 -3.60
N GLY A 38 -0.20 -11.89 -4.51
CA GLY A 38 0.16 -10.84 -5.48
C GLY A 38 -0.97 -10.46 -6.43
N GLN A 39 -1.79 -11.43 -6.89
CA GLN A 39 -2.95 -11.13 -7.74
C GLN A 39 -4.02 -10.32 -6.99
N VAL A 40 -4.10 -10.45 -5.67
CA VAL A 40 -5.04 -9.68 -4.84
C VAL A 40 -4.48 -8.31 -4.46
N ILE A 41 -3.24 -8.23 -4.03
CA ILE A 41 -2.67 -7.01 -3.48
C ILE A 41 -2.24 -6.00 -4.57
N LEU A 42 -1.75 -6.46 -5.72
CA LEU A 42 -1.34 -5.54 -6.80
C LEU A 42 -2.48 -4.63 -7.29
N PRO A 43 -3.72 -5.10 -7.54
CA PRO A 43 -4.83 -4.22 -7.88
C PRO A 43 -5.11 -3.16 -6.81
N VAL A 44 -5.02 -3.52 -5.53
CA VAL A 44 -5.20 -2.59 -4.40
C VAL A 44 -4.10 -1.54 -4.40
N LEU A 45 -2.84 -1.95 -4.52
CA LEU A 45 -1.69 -1.05 -4.59
C LEU A 45 -1.82 -0.07 -5.77
N PHE A 46 -2.18 -0.57 -6.96
CA PHE A 46 -2.38 0.29 -8.12
C PHE A 46 -3.59 1.23 -7.94
N GLY A 47 -4.63 0.77 -7.25
CA GLY A 47 -5.75 1.60 -6.84
C GLY A 47 -5.30 2.78 -5.98
N PHE A 48 -4.48 2.55 -4.95
CA PHE A 48 -3.91 3.62 -4.13
C PHE A 48 -3.06 4.60 -4.95
N LEU A 49 -2.21 4.10 -5.85
CA LEU A 49 -1.38 4.94 -6.71
C LEU A 49 -2.21 5.80 -7.68
N LEU A 50 -3.37 5.29 -8.11
CA LEU A 50 -4.34 6.00 -8.94
C LEU A 50 -5.33 6.87 -8.15
N ARG A 51 -5.16 6.92 -6.80
CA ARG A 51 -6.02 7.68 -5.88
C ARG A 51 -7.49 7.23 -5.91
N ILE A 52 -7.73 5.95 -6.14
CA ILE A 52 -9.07 5.35 -6.03
C ILE A 52 -9.52 5.43 -4.57
N LYS A 53 -10.74 5.91 -4.35
CA LYS A 53 -11.22 6.28 -3.01
C LYS A 53 -12.05 5.21 -2.32
N SER A 54 -12.51 4.19 -3.05
CA SER A 54 -13.41 3.19 -2.50
C SER A 54 -13.25 1.83 -3.18
N PHE A 55 -13.66 0.78 -2.50
CA PHE A 55 -13.73 -0.56 -3.08
C PHE A 55 -14.70 -0.66 -4.27
N ASN A 56 -15.78 0.13 -4.26
CA ASN A 56 -16.70 0.17 -5.40
C ASN A 56 -16.01 0.73 -6.65
N GLU A 57 -15.28 1.82 -6.50
CA GLU A 57 -14.48 2.41 -7.59
C GLU A 57 -13.40 1.44 -8.07
N LEU A 58 -12.70 0.76 -7.15
CA LEU A 58 -11.73 -0.28 -7.49
C LEU A 58 -12.37 -1.43 -8.26
N SER A 59 -13.57 -1.87 -7.88
CA SER A 59 -14.33 -2.89 -8.60
C SER A 59 -14.62 -2.52 -10.06
N LEU A 60 -14.95 -1.26 -10.31
CA LEU A 60 -15.12 -0.73 -11.67
C LEU A 60 -13.81 -0.69 -12.44
N MET A 61 -12.73 -0.25 -11.77
CA MET A 61 -11.40 -0.18 -12.39
C MET A 61 -10.86 -1.56 -12.76
N ILE A 62 -11.05 -2.58 -11.94
CA ILE A 62 -10.64 -3.97 -12.25
C ILE A 62 -11.29 -4.49 -13.54
N LYS A 63 -12.47 -4.01 -13.89
CA LYS A 63 -13.19 -4.35 -15.14
C LYS A 63 -12.70 -3.53 -16.34
N ASN A 64 -12.02 -2.39 -16.11
CA ASN A 64 -11.55 -1.50 -17.14
C ASN A 64 -10.39 -2.12 -17.94
N HIS A 65 -10.44 -2.03 -19.26
CA HIS A 65 -9.44 -2.61 -20.16
C HIS A 65 -8.03 -2.03 -19.94
N GLU A 66 -7.91 -0.72 -19.77
CA GLU A 66 -6.61 -0.06 -19.55
C GLU A 66 -5.95 -0.49 -18.23
N PHE A 67 -6.76 -0.62 -17.16
CA PHE A 67 -6.27 -1.12 -15.88
C PHE A 67 -5.79 -2.57 -15.99
N ARG A 68 -6.52 -3.41 -16.71
CA ARG A 68 -6.14 -4.81 -16.93
C ARG A 68 -4.85 -4.98 -17.74
N GLN A 69 -4.48 -4.02 -18.57
CA GLN A 69 -3.18 -4.04 -19.28
C GLN A 69 -1.95 -3.87 -18.36
N LEU A 70 -2.12 -3.48 -17.11
CA LEU A 70 -1.05 -3.42 -16.10
C LEU A 70 -0.60 -4.82 -15.63
N PHE A 71 -1.39 -5.83 -15.94
CA PHE A 71 -1.18 -7.22 -15.57
C PHE A 71 -0.84 -8.07 -16.81
N PRO A 72 -0.18 -9.23 -16.63
CA PRO A 72 0.06 -10.15 -17.74
C PRO A 72 -1.25 -10.56 -18.43
N ARG A 73 -1.20 -10.82 -19.74
CA ARG A 73 -2.37 -11.30 -20.48
C ARG A 73 -2.91 -12.59 -19.85
N GLY A 74 -4.23 -12.70 -19.76
CA GLY A 74 -4.88 -13.86 -19.16
C GLY A 74 -4.93 -13.86 -17.63
N THR A 75 -4.33 -12.87 -16.95
CA THR A 75 -4.41 -12.77 -15.49
C THR A 75 -5.89 -12.62 -15.06
N LYS A 76 -6.35 -13.57 -14.26
CA LYS A 76 -7.65 -13.44 -13.58
C LYS A 76 -7.47 -12.47 -12.40
N LEU A 77 -8.19 -11.36 -12.43
CA LEU A 77 -8.21 -10.41 -11.32
C LEU A 77 -9.35 -10.77 -10.36
N PRO A 78 -9.14 -10.63 -9.05
CA PRO A 78 -10.12 -10.97 -8.05
C PRO A 78 -11.30 -9.99 -8.06
N GLN A 79 -12.46 -10.46 -7.58
CA GLN A 79 -13.57 -9.60 -7.23
C GLN A 79 -13.32 -8.94 -5.86
N ILE A 80 -14.10 -7.92 -5.55
CA ILE A 80 -13.88 -7.09 -4.36
C ILE A 80 -14.00 -7.86 -3.04
N ASP A 81 -14.87 -8.88 -2.99
CA ASP A 81 -15.03 -9.70 -1.79
C ASP A 81 -13.77 -10.53 -1.52
N ALA A 82 -13.20 -11.16 -2.55
CA ALA A 82 -11.92 -11.87 -2.42
C ALA A 82 -10.75 -10.94 -2.02
N ILE A 83 -10.78 -9.67 -2.45
CA ILE A 83 -9.81 -8.67 -2.00
C ILE A 83 -10.01 -8.39 -0.50
N ARG A 84 -11.24 -8.16 -0.08
CA ARG A 84 -11.57 -7.84 1.30
C ARG A 84 -11.18 -8.97 2.26
N ASP A 85 -11.57 -10.19 1.93
CA ASP A 85 -11.25 -11.39 2.72
C ASP A 85 -9.73 -11.61 2.83
N THR A 86 -8.98 -11.33 1.76
CA THR A 86 -7.51 -11.44 1.79
C THR A 86 -6.90 -10.38 2.69
N LEU A 87 -7.40 -9.13 2.63
CA LEU A 87 -6.85 -8.03 3.43
C LEU A 87 -7.09 -8.21 4.93
N GLU A 88 -8.13 -8.95 5.33
CA GLU A 88 -8.43 -9.25 6.74
C GLU A 88 -7.41 -10.20 7.36
N VAL A 89 -6.81 -11.09 6.56
CA VAL A 89 -5.92 -12.18 7.04
C VAL A 89 -4.49 -12.07 6.51
N ILE A 90 -4.14 -10.94 5.92
CA ILE A 90 -2.82 -10.75 5.32
C ILE A 90 -1.73 -10.63 6.40
N ASP A 91 -0.55 -11.19 6.10
CA ASP A 91 0.65 -11.02 6.92
C ASP A 91 1.16 -9.57 6.86
N ILE A 92 0.82 -8.79 7.88
CA ILE A 92 1.21 -7.39 8.00
C ILE A 92 2.73 -7.24 8.16
N ASP A 93 3.38 -8.15 8.89
CA ASP A 93 4.83 -8.06 9.10
C ASP A 93 5.60 -8.41 7.82
N GLY A 94 5.12 -9.35 7.04
CA GLY A 94 5.62 -9.59 5.71
C GLY A 94 5.46 -8.37 4.77
N LEU A 95 4.34 -7.65 4.83
CA LEU A 95 4.18 -6.38 4.09
C LEU A 95 5.18 -5.32 4.53
N LYS A 96 5.45 -5.19 5.84
CA LYS A 96 6.48 -4.28 6.37
C LYS A 96 7.87 -4.64 5.83
N GLN A 97 8.21 -5.94 5.79
CA GLN A 97 9.49 -6.41 5.23
C GLN A 97 9.63 -6.07 3.74
N ILE A 98 8.56 -6.23 2.95
CA ILE A 98 8.55 -5.82 1.54
C ILE A 98 8.80 -4.32 1.43
N ASN A 99 8.11 -3.50 2.22
CA ASN A 99 8.31 -2.05 2.23
C ASN A 99 9.76 -1.68 2.59
N GLN A 100 10.34 -2.30 3.62
CA GLN A 100 11.74 -2.09 4.00
C GLN A 100 12.70 -2.46 2.87
N SER A 101 12.43 -3.54 2.14
CA SER A 101 13.23 -3.95 0.99
C SER A 101 13.18 -2.92 -0.14
N ILE A 102 12.00 -2.34 -0.40
CA ILE A 102 11.82 -1.27 -1.39
C ILE A 102 12.64 -0.04 -0.97
N VAL A 103 12.55 0.38 0.29
CA VAL A 103 13.29 1.53 0.82
C VAL A 103 14.80 1.28 0.72
N LYS A 104 15.31 0.11 1.14
CA LYS A 104 16.74 -0.26 1.01
C LYS A 104 17.20 -0.18 -0.44
N THR A 105 16.41 -0.70 -1.38
CA THR A 105 16.74 -0.64 -2.80
C THR A 105 16.76 0.81 -3.32
N ALA A 106 15.81 1.64 -2.89
CA ALA A 106 15.75 3.05 -3.29
C ALA A 106 16.96 3.83 -2.76
N VAL A 107 17.36 3.58 -1.52
CA VAL A 107 18.58 4.18 -0.93
C VAL A 107 19.84 3.71 -1.68
N GLY A 108 19.97 2.40 -1.92
CA GLY A 108 21.10 1.84 -2.68
C GLY A 108 21.19 2.37 -4.11
N ASN A 109 20.06 2.68 -4.74
CA ASN A 109 19.99 3.31 -6.07
C ASN A 109 20.16 4.84 -6.02
N LYS A 110 20.55 5.40 -4.88
CA LYS A 110 20.78 6.83 -4.69
C LYS A 110 19.58 7.72 -5.04
N THR A 111 18.37 7.19 -4.93
CA THR A 111 17.13 7.90 -5.30
C THR A 111 16.94 9.19 -4.49
N PHE A 112 17.53 9.26 -3.28
CA PHE A 112 17.42 10.39 -2.35
C PHE A 112 18.69 11.24 -2.26
N GLU A 113 19.74 10.95 -3.03
CA GLU A 113 21.04 11.61 -2.92
C GLU A 113 20.97 13.14 -3.13
N ASN A 114 20.11 13.59 -4.03
CA ASN A 114 19.93 15.03 -4.31
C ASN A 114 19.01 15.76 -3.29
N ARG A 115 18.61 15.10 -2.21
CA ARG A 115 17.71 15.65 -1.18
C ARG A 115 18.32 15.59 0.20
N THR A 116 19.64 15.76 0.25
CA THR A 116 20.39 15.85 1.51
C THR A 116 20.62 17.30 1.89
N ILE A 117 20.63 17.60 3.19
CA ILE A 117 21.09 18.86 3.76
C ILE A 117 22.39 18.55 4.49
N ASP A 118 23.48 19.20 4.11
CA ASP A 118 24.82 18.98 4.66
C ASP A 118 25.26 17.49 4.67
N GLY A 119 24.86 16.74 3.64
CA GLY A 119 25.16 15.32 3.55
C GLY A 119 24.23 14.39 4.35
N TYR A 120 23.28 14.93 5.11
CA TYR A 120 22.32 14.16 5.88
C TYR A 120 21.00 13.98 5.14
N MET A 121 20.45 12.77 5.19
CA MET A 121 19.10 12.50 4.68
C MET A 121 18.07 13.07 5.67
N VAL A 122 17.18 13.93 5.17
CA VAL A 122 16.11 14.51 5.97
C VAL A 122 14.90 13.61 5.89
N ALA A 123 14.41 13.12 7.03
CA ALA A 123 13.15 12.41 7.16
C ALA A 123 12.13 13.32 7.86
N ALA A 124 11.04 13.64 7.20
CA ALA A 124 9.88 14.30 7.81
C ALA A 124 8.93 13.23 8.35
N ILE A 125 8.63 13.29 9.64
CA ILE A 125 7.67 12.39 10.29
C ILE A 125 6.44 13.22 10.64
N ASP A 126 5.30 12.84 10.07
CA ASP A 126 4.02 13.48 10.34
C ASP A 126 2.97 12.44 10.75
N GLY A 127 2.06 12.85 11.63
CA GLY A 127 0.94 12.03 12.07
C GLY A 127 -0.25 12.20 11.13
N THR A 128 -0.66 11.11 10.47
CA THR A 128 -1.84 11.14 9.60
C THR A 128 -3.05 10.57 10.31
N LYS A 129 -4.16 11.29 10.27
CA LYS A 129 -5.45 10.77 10.74
C LYS A 129 -5.93 9.69 9.78
N LEU A 130 -5.92 8.42 10.20
CA LEU A 130 -6.32 7.28 9.39
C LEU A 130 -7.83 7.17 9.30
N PHE A 131 -8.54 7.28 10.42
CA PHE A 131 -10.00 7.34 10.45
C PHE A 131 -10.49 8.12 11.67
N GLY A 132 -11.76 8.50 11.64
CA GLY A 132 -12.43 9.09 12.79
C GLY A 132 -13.85 8.57 12.89
N SER A 133 -14.35 8.36 14.11
CA SER A 133 -15.68 7.83 14.37
C SER A 133 -16.23 8.37 15.70
N ASN A 134 -17.55 8.60 15.72
CA ASN A 134 -18.29 8.89 16.93
C ASN A 134 -18.89 7.62 17.58
N LYS A 135 -18.80 6.49 16.87
CA LYS A 135 -19.43 5.23 17.31
C LYS A 135 -18.43 4.12 17.64
N LYS A 136 -17.22 4.16 17.04
CA LYS A 136 -16.21 3.13 17.23
C LYS A 136 -14.93 3.74 17.77
N SER A 137 -14.30 3.08 18.71
CA SER A 137 -13.03 3.47 19.31
C SER A 137 -12.19 2.22 19.56
N CYS A 138 -10.88 2.29 19.36
CA CYS A 138 -9.93 1.28 19.77
C CYS A 138 -9.16 1.75 21.01
N PRO A 139 -8.45 0.87 21.73
CA PRO A 139 -7.66 1.27 22.91
C PRO A 139 -6.63 2.38 22.63
N GLU A 140 -6.07 2.39 21.42
CA GLU A 140 -5.04 3.36 20.98
C GLU A 140 -5.61 4.59 20.29
N CYS A 141 -6.94 4.73 20.21
CA CYS A 141 -7.57 5.90 19.60
C CYS A 141 -7.39 7.14 20.46
N LEU A 142 -6.99 8.22 19.81
CA LEU A 142 -7.05 9.56 20.40
C LEU A 142 -8.52 10.01 20.47
N LYS A 143 -8.89 10.69 21.55
CA LYS A 143 -10.25 11.16 21.79
C LYS A 143 -10.26 12.68 21.87
N ASN A 144 -11.20 13.29 21.16
CA ASN A 144 -11.48 14.72 21.28
C ASN A 144 -12.94 14.88 21.71
N THR A 145 -13.14 15.45 22.90
CA THR A 145 -14.47 15.68 23.47
C THR A 145 -14.81 17.15 23.37
N LYS A 146 -15.94 17.47 22.75
CA LYS A 146 -16.47 18.80 22.63
C LYS A 146 -17.93 18.80 23.11
N GLY A 147 -18.18 19.30 24.30
CA GLY A 147 -19.48 19.15 25.01
C GLY A 147 -19.73 17.65 25.28
N ASP A 148 -20.96 17.20 25.05
CA ASP A 148 -21.37 15.81 25.27
C ASP A 148 -20.94 14.82 24.15
N LYS A 149 -20.25 15.31 23.10
CA LYS A 149 -19.86 14.50 21.96
C LYS A 149 -18.36 14.17 22.00
N THR A 150 -18.06 12.86 22.07
CA THR A 150 -16.69 12.36 21.94
C THR A 150 -16.46 11.85 20.53
N HIS A 151 -15.44 12.37 19.88
CA HIS A 151 -14.97 11.92 18.58
C HIS A 151 -13.65 11.18 18.76
N SER A 152 -13.64 9.88 18.40
CA SER A 152 -12.43 9.06 18.44
C SER A 152 -11.78 9.08 17.07
N PHE A 153 -10.46 9.26 17.03
CA PHE A 153 -9.70 9.16 15.78
C PHE A 153 -8.42 8.40 16.01
N HIS A 154 -8.04 7.59 15.02
CA HIS A 154 -6.80 6.86 15.01
C HIS A 154 -5.79 7.61 14.16
N SER A 155 -4.70 8.07 14.77
CA SER A 155 -3.57 8.63 14.05
C SER A 155 -2.50 7.56 13.90
N GLY A 156 -2.19 7.18 12.68
CA GLY A 156 -0.99 6.43 12.38
C GLY A 156 0.19 7.41 12.37
N ALA A 157 1.06 7.37 13.37
CA ALA A 157 2.41 7.81 13.13
C ALA A 157 3.06 6.79 12.21
N LEU A 158 3.77 7.24 11.16
CA LEU A 158 4.66 6.39 10.38
C LEU A 158 5.85 5.96 11.27
N ASN A 159 5.55 5.20 12.34
CA ASN A 159 6.53 4.68 13.29
C ASN A 159 7.49 3.65 12.67
N HIS A 160 7.56 3.56 11.33
CA HIS A 160 8.40 2.60 10.64
C HIS A 160 9.72 3.18 10.12
N PHE A 161 10.01 4.44 10.38
CA PHE A 161 11.36 4.98 10.18
C PHE A 161 12.28 4.81 11.40
N ASN A 162 11.88 4.02 12.39
CA ASN A 162 12.78 3.62 13.46
C ASN A 162 13.89 2.72 12.91
N ARG A 163 15.00 3.34 12.61
CA ARG A 163 16.28 2.86 12.05
C ARG A 163 16.42 2.92 10.54
N VAL A 164 16.48 4.13 10.00
CA VAL A 164 17.49 4.37 8.98
C VAL A 164 18.80 4.60 9.76
N ILE A 165 19.46 3.50 10.11
CA ILE A 165 20.86 3.58 10.53
C ILE A 165 21.65 3.80 9.24
N LEU A 166 22.29 4.94 9.15
CA LEU A 166 23.32 5.28 8.20
C LEU A 166 24.49 4.29 8.33
#